data_d1bf1e58feff82c1a5925711069b169e
#
_entry.id   d1bf1e58feff82c1a5925711069b169e
#
_cell.length_a   1.000
_cell.length_b   1.000
_cell.length_c   1.000
_cell.angle_alpha   90.00
_cell.angle_beta   90.00
_cell.angle_gamma   90.00
#
_symmetry.space_group_name_H-M   'P 1'
#
loop_
_entity.id
_entity.type
_entity.pdbx_description
1 polymer ?
#
loop_
_entity_poly.entity_id
_entity_poly.type
_entity_poly.pdbx_seq_one_letter_code
_entity_poly.pdbx_strand_id
1 'polypeptide(L)'
;MHNPGQEGDGFIQAMKILDGGRISIAALSLGIGRGAYDAARKYALQREQFGQPIAHFQGIGFKLADMAVDLEASRGLIAKACHAKAQGGDVTRYGAMAKYMASEACVRIATDAVQDRLSLELL
;
A
#
# COMPACT_ATOMS: atom_id res chain seq x y z
N MET A 1 -27.79 4.67 27.60
CA MET A 1 -26.56 3.93 27.29
C MET A 1 -26.87 2.83 26.28
N HIS A 2 -26.20 2.83 25.17
CA HIS A 2 -26.45 1.82 24.14
C HIS A 2 -25.94 0.44 24.59
N ASN A 3 -26.84 -0.55 24.57
CA ASN A 3 -26.42 -1.92 24.85
C ASN A 3 -26.06 -2.62 23.54
N PRO A 4 -24.81 -3.05 23.37
CA PRO A 4 -24.37 -3.62 22.10
C PRO A 4 -24.86 -5.04 21.83
N GLY A 5 -25.82 -5.54 22.59
CA GLY A 5 -26.38 -6.86 22.43
C GLY A 5 -26.24 -7.71 23.69
N GLN A 6 -26.14 -9.02 23.53
CA GLN A 6 -26.03 -9.94 24.66
C GLN A 6 -24.65 -9.89 25.30
N GLU A 7 -24.56 -10.29 26.55
CA GLU A 7 -23.31 -10.41 27.27
C GLU A 7 -22.38 -11.37 26.51
N GLY A 8 -21.13 -10.96 26.27
CA GLY A 8 -20.16 -11.70 25.46
C GLY A 8 -20.06 -11.27 24.01
N ASP A 9 -21.05 -10.57 23.48
CA ASP A 9 -21.03 -10.09 22.08
C ASP A 9 -20.07 -8.92 21.86
N GLY A 10 -19.68 -8.22 22.93
CA GLY A 10 -18.76 -7.09 22.84
C GLY A 10 -17.41 -7.43 22.20
N PHE A 11 -16.87 -8.63 22.48
CA PHE A 11 -15.63 -9.09 21.86
C PHE A 11 -15.78 -9.28 20.35
N ILE A 12 -16.87 -9.91 19.93
CA ILE A 12 -17.16 -10.13 18.50
C ILE A 12 -17.36 -8.80 17.77
N GLN A 13 -18.05 -7.85 18.40
CA GLN A 13 -18.24 -6.52 17.83
C GLN A 13 -16.93 -5.76 17.72
N ALA A 14 -16.08 -5.83 18.73
CA ALA A 14 -14.74 -5.24 18.69
C ALA A 14 -13.89 -5.81 17.55
N MET A 15 -13.95 -7.13 17.34
CA MET A 15 -13.22 -7.78 16.22
C MET A 15 -13.73 -7.31 14.86
N LYS A 16 -15.05 -7.12 14.70
CA LYS A 16 -15.63 -6.58 13.46
C LYS A 16 -15.17 -5.16 13.18
N ILE A 17 -15.08 -4.33 14.22
CA ILE A 17 -14.59 -2.95 14.09
C ILE A 17 -13.11 -2.96 13.70
N LEU A 18 -12.30 -3.81 14.31
CA LEU A 18 -10.88 -3.96 13.97
C LEU A 18 -10.69 -4.42 12.53
N ASP A 19 -11.50 -5.37 12.06
CA ASP A 19 -11.42 -5.84 10.68
C ASP A 19 -11.70 -4.71 9.69
N GLY A 20 -12.73 -3.89 9.93
CA GLY A 20 -13.01 -2.72 9.13
C GLY A 20 -11.87 -1.69 9.17
N GLY A 21 -11.28 -1.48 10.36
CA GLY A 21 -10.14 -0.59 10.55
C GLY A 21 -8.90 -1.04 9.78
N ARG A 22 -8.65 -2.34 9.70
CA ARG A 22 -7.53 -2.89 8.92
C ARG A 22 -7.67 -2.58 7.44
N ILE A 23 -8.86 -2.70 6.88
CA ILE A 23 -9.12 -2.35 5.47
C ILE A 23 -8.88 -0.86 5.23
N SER A 24 -9.37 0.00 6.13
CA SER A 24 -9.19 1.46 6.01
C SER A 24 -7.71 1.86 6.07
N ILE A 25 -6.95 1.27 6.99
CA ILE A 25 -5.51 1.52 7.11
C ILE A 25 -4.76 0.99 5.87
N ALA A 26 -5.15 -0.16 5.35
CA ALA A 26 -4.59 -0.70 4.12
C ALA A 26 -4.82 0.26 2.95
N ALA A 27 -6.02 0.80 2.82
CA ALA A 27 -6.36 1.76 1.77
C ALA A 27 -5.56 3.07 1.91
N LEU A 28 -5.39 3.56 3.13
CA LEU A 28 -4.56 4.73 3.42
C LEU A 28 -3.11 4.48 3.02
N SER A 29 -2.56 3.33 3.41
CA SER A 29 -1.18 2.94 3.05
C SER A 29 -1.00 2.84 1.54
N LEU A 30 -1.97 2.27 0.84
CA LEU A 30 -1.96 2.19 -0.62
C LEU A 30 -1.92 3.60 -1.24
N GLY A 31 -2.72 4.52 -0.73
CA GLY A 31 -2.75 5.90 -1.22
C GLY A 31 -1.42 6.62 -1.02
N ILE A 32 -0.80 6.48 0.15
CA ILE A 32 0.52 7.06 0.44
C ILE A 32 1.59 6.45 -0.47
N GLY A 33 1.59 5.13 -0.60
CA GLY A 33 2.54 4.42 -1.48
C GLY A 33 2.38 4.83 -2.94
N ARG A 34 1.15 5.00 -3.40
CA ARG A 34 0.85 5.47 -4.74
C ARG A 34 1.38 6.88 -4.98
N GLY A 35 1.19 7.78 -4.03
CA GLY A 35 1.73 9.14 -4.12
C GLY A 35 3.25 9.15 -4.21
N ALA A 36 3.92 8.34 -3.40
CA ALA A 36 5.37 8.20 -3.45
C ALA A 36 5.85 7.61 -4.79
N TYR A 37 5.15 6.60 -5.29
CA TYR A 37 5.45 5.99 -6.61
C TYR A 37 5.28 7.01 -7.74
N ASP A 38 4.17 7.74 -7.76
CA ASP A 38 3.91 8.73 -8.80
C ASP A 38 4.98 9.82 -8.79
N ALA A 39 5.40 10.29 -7.62
CA ALA A 39 6.49 11.27 -7.49
C ALA A 39 7.83 10.71 -7.97
N ALA A 40 8.16 9.47 -7.61
CA ALA A 40 9.38 8.80 -8.05
C ALA A 40 9.41 8.60 -9.56
N ARG A 41 8.29 8.16 -10.12
CA ARG A 41 8.14 7.96 -11.56
C ARG A 41 8.31 9.27 -12.33
N LYS A 42 7.66 10.32 -11.87
CA LYS A 42 7.76 11.66 -12.47
C LYS A 42 9.20 12.16 -12.44
N TYR A 43 9.87 12.03 -11.31
CA TYR A 43 11.27 12.42 -11.14
C TYR A 43 12.17 11.62 -12.09
N ALA A 44 11.97 10.30 -12.18
CA ALA A 44 12.77 9.42 -13.03
C ALA A 44 12.61 9.74 -14.53
N LEU A 45 11.43 10.19 -14.94
CA LEU A 45 11.17 10.58 -16.33
C LEU A 45 11.74 11.96 -16.68
N GLN A 46 11.85 12.86 -15.71
CA GLN A 46 12.32 14.23 -15.92
C GLN A 46 13.81 14.40 -15.70
N ARG A 47 14.42 13.66 -14.77
CA ARG A 47 15.84 13.76 -14.47
C ARG A 47 16.65 13.07 -15.55
N GLU A 48 17.66 13.76 -16.07
CA GLU A 48 18.57 13.23 -17.09
C GLU A 48 19.96 12.99 -16.52
N GLN A 49 20.56 11.88 -16.92
CA GLN A 49 21.96 11.55 -16.69
C GLN A 49 22.50 10.88 -17.95
N PHE A 50 23.72 11.24 -18.35
CA PHE A 50 24.37 10.68 -19.53
C PHE A 50 23.52 10.84 -20.81
N GLY A 51 22.76 11.95 -20.91
CA GLY A 51 22.00 12.27 -22.09
C GLY A 51 20.64 11.55 -22.22
N GLN A 52 20.17 10.87 -21.19
CA GLN A 52 18.87 10.20 -21.21
C GLN A 52 18.19 10.24 -19.85
N PRO A 53 16.83 10.17 -19.81
CA PRO A 53 16.10 10.11 -18.54
C PRO A 53 16.56 8.94 -17.68
N ILE A 54 16.64 9.14 -16.38
CA ILE A 54 17.09 8.09 -15.45
C ILE A 54 16.16 6.88 -15.42
N ALA A 55 14.90 7.06 -15.83
CA ALA A 55 13.95 5.94 -15.94
C ALA A 55 14.44 4.86 -16.92
N HIS A 56 15.29 5.23 -17.90
CA HIS A 56 15.85 4.29 -18.86
C HIS A 56 16.98 3.44 -18.29
N PHE A 57 17.54 3.80 -17.15
CA PHE A 57 18.55 2.97 -16.50
C PHE A 57 17.89 1.76 -15.85
N GLN A 58 18.45 0.59 -16.09
CA GLN A 58 17.87 -0.70 -15.72
C GLN A 58 17.56 -0.81 -14.21
N GLY A 59 18.47 -0.35 -13.35
CA GLY A 59 18.27 -0.39 -11.91
C GLY A 59 17.06 0.44 -11.45
N ILE A 60 16.90 1.63 -11.99
CA ILE A 60 15.76 2.51 -11.69
C ILE A 60 14.47 1.92 -12.27
N GLY A 61 14.51 1.43 -13.50
CA GLY A 61 13.37 0.79 -14.14
C GLY A 61 12.86 -0.41 -13.36
N PHE A 62 13.76 -1.25 -12.86
CA PHE A 62 13.39 -2.41 -12.05
C PHE A 62 12.75 -2.01 -10.71
N LYS A 63 13.29 -1.00 -10.05
CA LYS A 63 12.69 -0.49 -8.80
C LYS A 63 11.28 0.04 -9.02
N LEU A 64 11.08 0.81 -10.09
CA LEU A 64 9.74 1.32 -10.44
C LEU A 64 8.78 0.19 -10.76
N ALA A 65 9.24 -0.84 -11.45
CA ALA A 65 8.43 -2.03 -11.75
C ALA A 65 8.03 -2.77 -10.47
N ASP A 66 8.96 -2.95 -9.53
CA ASP A 66 8.68 -3.58 -8.23
C ASP A 66 7.65 -2.78 -7.44
N MET A 67 7.77 -1.45 -7.42
CA MET A 67 6.79 -0.57 -6.77
C MET A 67 5.40 -0.74 -7.39
N ALA A 68 5.31 -0.80 -8.70
CA ALA A 68 4.04 -0.97 -9.41
C ALA A 68 3.40 -2.31 -9.07
N VAL A 69 4.19 -3.39 -9.02
CA VAL A 69 3.70 -4.72 -8.64
C VAL A 69 3.20 -4.72 -7.19
N ASP A 70 3.94 -4.12 -6.28
CA ASP A 70 3.54 -4.04 -4.87
C ASP A 70 2.23 -3.28 -4.71
N LEU A 71 2.03 -2.19 -5.46
CA LEU A 71 0.79 -1.41 -5.42
C LEU A 71 -0.39 -2.21 -5.98
N GLU A 72 -0.21 -2.91 -7.09
CA GLU A 72 -1.26 -3.74 -7.66
C GLU A 72 -1.62 -4.93 -6.77
N ALA A 73 -0.64 -5.58 -6.16
CA ALA A 73 -0.87 -6.66 -5.21
C ALA A 73 -1.66 -6.16 -3.99
N SER A 74 -1.28 -5.01 -3.46
CA SER A 74 -1.97 -4.38 -2.33
C SER A 74 -3.41 -4.03 -2.68
N ARG A 75 -3.62 -3.44 -3.86
CA ARG A 75 -4.94 -3.09 -4.35
C ARG A 75 -5.83 -4.33 -4.49
N GLY A 76 -5.30 -5.40 -5.04
CA GLY A 76 -6.02 -6.66 -5.21
C GLY A 76 -6.47 -7.26 -3.88
N LEU A 77 -5.60 -7.24 -2.87
CA LEU A 77 -5.93 -7.73 -1.52
C LEU A 77 -6.98 -6.85 -0.83
N ILE A 78 -6.88 -5.53 -0.98
CA ILE A 78 -7.88 -4.59 -0.44
C ILE A 78 -9.24 -4.85 -1.09
N ALA A 79 -9.27 -4.99 -2.41
CA ALA A 79 -10.51 -5.28 -3.15
C ALA A 79 -11.12 -6.59 -2.67
N LYS A 80 -10.31 -7.63 -2.45
CA LYS A 80 -10.74 -8.92 -1.95
C LYS A 80 -11.30 -8.82 -0.53
N ALA A 81 -10.66 -8.04 0.33
CA ALA A 81 -11.15 -7.80 1.69
C ALA A 81 -12.49 -7.06 1.69
N CYS A 82 -12.63 -6.04 0.83
CA CYS A 82 -13.89 -5.30 0.68
C CYS A 82 -15.00 -6.21 0.17
N HIS A 83 -14.69 -7.06 -0.81
CA HIS A 83 -15.66 -8.03 -1.34
C HIS A 83 -16.10 -9.02 -0.25
N ALA A 84 -15.16 -9.54 0.52
CA ALA A 84 -15.47 -10.44 1.64
C ALA A 84 -16.36 -9.78 2.66
N LYS A 85 -16.10 -8.50 2.98
CA LYS A 85 -16.95 -7.73 3.92
C LYS A 85 -18.37 -7.57 3.39
N ALA A 86 -18.52 -7.28 2.11
CA ALA A 86 -19.84 -7.07 1.47
C ALA A 86 -20.60 -8.38 1.29
N GLN A 87 -19.92 -9.48 0.97
CA GLN A 87 -20.54 -10.76 0.63
C GLN A 87 -20.53 -11.79 1.76
N GLY A 88 -20.00 -11.44 2.94
CA GLY A 88 -19.96 -12.35 4.08
C GLY A 88 -18.83 -13.37 4.04
N GLY A 89 -17.74 -13.09 3.34
CA GLY A 89 -16.54 -13.94 3.31
C GLY A 89 -15.62 -13.76 4.52
N ASP A 90 -14.38 -14.27 4.43
CA ASP A 90 -13.39 -14.21 5.49
C ASP A 90 -12.70 -12.84 5.54
N VAL A 91 -13.37 -11.87 6.14
CA VAL A 91 -12.89 -10.49 6.27
C VAL A 91 -11.63 -10.42 7.11
N THR A 92 -11.56 -11.19 8.19
CA THR A 92 -10.42 -11.18 9.11
C THR A 92 -9.14 -11.57 8.38
N ARG A 93 -9.18 -12.65 7.60
CA ARG A 93 -8.03 -13.13 6.84
C ARG A 93 -7.60 -12.12 5.77
N TYR A 94 -8.52 -11.71 4.92
CA TYR A 94 -8.19 -10.82 3.81
C TYR A 94 -7.89 -9.40 4.27
N GLY A 95 -8.54 -8.92 5.32
CA GLY A 95 -8.22 -7.65 5.94
C GLY A 95 -6.81 -7.61 6.53
N ALA A 96 -6.41 -8.68 7.21
CA ALA A 96 -5.05 -8.81 7.75
C ALA A 96 -4.00 -8.87 6.63
N MET A 97 -4.27 -9.63 5.57
CA MET A 97 -3.36 -9.73 4.42
C MET A 97 -3.23 -8.39 3.71
N ALA A 98 -4.35 -7.68 3.51
CA ALA A 98 -4.36 -6.38 2.87
C ALA A 98 -3.56 -5.35 3.68
N LYS A 99 -3.78 -5.29 4.99
CA LYS A 99 -3.04 -4.39 5.86
C LYS A 99 -1.54 -4.69 5.83
N TYR A 100 -1.17 -5.96 5.96
CA TYR A 100 0.23 -6.37 5.94
C TYR A 100 0.90 -5.96 4.63
N MET A 101 0.32 -6.35 3.50
CA MET A 101 0.90 -6.09 2.19
C MET A 101 0.99 -4.60 1.89
N ALA A 102 -0.10 -3.86 2.12
CA ALA A 102 -0.16 -2.43 1.80
C ALA A 102 0.78 -1.61 2.68
N SER A 103 0.86 -1.90 3.98
CA SER A 103 1.75 -1.16 4.88
C SER A 103 3.22 -1.44 4.59
N GLU A 104 3.59 -2.69 4.32
CA GLU A 104 4.95 -3.05 3.93
C GLU A 104 5.34 -2.41 2.60
N ALA A 105 4.46 -2.47 1.62
CA ALA A 105 4.68 -1.85 0.31
C ALA A 105 4.85 -0.33 0.44
N CYS A 106 4.02 0.32 1.24
CA CYS A 106 4.10 1.76 1.48
C CYS A 106 5.48 2.16 2.02
N VAL A 107 5.99 1.45 3.02
CA VAL A 107 7.29 1.73 3.61
C VAL A 107 8.41 1.51 2.59
N ARG A 108 8.41 0.40 1.87
CA ARG A 108 9.42 0.12 0.85
C ARG A 108 9.42 1.17 -0.25
N ILE A 109 8.25 1.51 -0.78
CA ILE A 109 8.13 2.48 -1.87
C ILE A 109 8.59 3.86 -1.42
N ALA A 110 8.16 4.32 -0.25
CA ALA A 110 8.56 5.61 0.29
C ALA A 110 10.07 5.67 0.53
N THR A 111 10.65 4.62 1.09
CA THR A 111 12.09 4.53 1.35
C THR A 111 12.88 4.54 0.05
N ASP A 112 12.50 3.72 -0.93
CA ASP A 112 13.18 3.64 -2.22
C ASP A 112 13.07 4.94 -3.01
N ALA A 113 11.91 5.59 -2.97
CA ALA A 113 11.70 6.86 -3.66
C ALA A 113 12.63 7.97 -3.11
N VAL A 114 12.75 8.06 -1.79
CA VAL A 114 13.65 9.02 -1.13
C VAL A 114 15.10 8.68 -1.41
N GLN A 115 15.47 7.42 -1.29
CA GLN A 115 16.84 6.96 -1.47
C GLN A 115 17.32 7.20 -2.91
N ASP A 116 16.52 6.88 -3.90
CA ASP A 116 16.87 7.10 -5.30
C ASP A 116 17.06 8.57 -5.61
N ARG A 117 16.20 9.43 -5.09
CA ARG A 117 16.32 10.86 -5.26
C ARG A 117 17.59 11.42 -4.60
N LEU A 118 17.85 11.04 -3.36
CA LEU A 118 19.04 11.49 -2.64
C LEU A 118 20.33 10.99 -3.30
N SER A 119 20.37 9.74 -3.73
CA SER A 119 21.54 9.17 -4.40
C SER A 119 21.88 9.93 -5.68
N LEU A 120 20.86 10.33 -6.44
CA LEU A 120 21.06 11.04 -7.70
C LEU A 120 21.41 12.51 -7.49
N GLU A 121 20.89 13.16 -6.44
CA GLU A 121 21.24 14.54 -6.12
C GLU A 121 22.68 14.67 -5.62
N LEU A 122 23.27 13.61 -5.07
CA LEU A 122 24.65 13.60 -4.60
C LEU A 122 25.66 13.33 -5.72
N LEU A 123 25.22 12.90 -6.88
CA LEU A 123 26.06 12.73 -8.06
C LEU A 123 26.20 14.02 -8.83
#